data_cea4d1c9d7f307def85392e1bff85e1a
#
_entry.id   cea4d1c9d7f307def85392e1bff85e1a
#
_cell.length_a   1.000
_cell.length_b   1.000
_cell.length_c   1.000
_cell.angle_alpha   90.00
_cell.angle_beta   90.00
_cell.angle_gamma   90.00
#
_symmetry.space_group_name_H-M   'P 1'
#
loop_
_entity.id
_entity.type
_entity.pdbx_description
1 polymer ?
#
loop_
_entity_poly.entity_id
_entity_poly.type
_entity_poly.pdbx_seq_one_letter_code
_entity_poly.pdbx_strand_id
1 'polypeptide(L)'
;LADVRAEAARIAMRRRVTLTLEETMRAAAAPSATAWQARWAAAVQALGLPAFTLPSGAGHDAMKLHEAMPQAMLFVRGLNAGISHNPLESVTNDDCDLAVRAFTHLTEQLAADLS
;
A
#
# COMPACT_ATOMS: atom_id res chain seq x y z
N LEU A 1 -15.63 -11.01 -9.07
CA LEU A 1 -15.00 -12.26 -9.52
C LEU A 1 -15.96 -13.10 -10.36
N ALA A 2 -17.24 -13.27 -9.94
CA ALA A 2 -18.25 -14.03 -10.71
C ALA A 2 -18.39 -13.48 -12.14
N ASP A 3 -18.51 -12.16 -12.29
CA ASP A 3 -18.64 -11.51 -13.60
C ASP A 3 -17.42 -11.72 -14.50
N VAL A 4 -16.21 -11.71 -13.91
CA VAL A 4 -14.96 -11.99 -14.66
C VAL A 4 -14.96 -13.43 -15.16
N ARG A 5 -15.37 -14.40 -14.34
CA ARG A 5 -15.46 -15.79 -14.73
C ARG A 5 -16.51 -16.01 -15.84
N ALA A 6 -17.68 -15.38 -15.71
CA ALA A 6 -18.74 -15.47 -16.70
C ALA A 6 -18.29 -14.89 -18.06
N GLU A 7 -17.66 -13.71 -18.05
CA GLU A 7 -17.16 -13.09 -19.27
C GLU A 7 -16.04 -13.90 -19.93
N ALA A 8 -15.12 -14.43 -19.14
CA ALA A 8 -14.04 -15.28 -19.62
C ALA A 8 -14.59 -16.55 -20.30
N ALA A 9 -15.60 -17.20 -19.70
CA ALA A 9 -16.27 -18.36 -20.31
C ALA A 9 -16.96 -17.98 -21.62
N ARG A 10 -17.65 -16.83 -21.67
CA ARG A 10 -18.30 -16.33 -22.90
C ARG A 10 -17.29 -16.09 -24.03
N ILE A 11 -16.14 -15.50 -23.69
CA ILE A 11 -15.06 -15.27 -24.66
C ILE A 11 -14.48 -16.60 -25.16
N ALA A 12 -14.24 -17.55 -24.25
CA ALA A 12 -13.73 -18.88 -24.62
C ALA A 12 -14.66 -19.59 -25.61
N MET A 13 -15.98 -19.61 -25.36
CA MET A 13 -16.98 -20.16 -26.27
C MET A 13 -16.95 -19.45 -27.62
N ARG A 14 -16.95 -18.11 -27.66
CA ARG A 14 -16.94 -17.35 -28.91
C ARG A 14 -15.68 -17.60 -29.73
N ARG A 15 -14.55 -17.78 -29.06
CA ARG A 15 -13.26 -18.02 -29.71
C ARG A 15 -12.90 -19.48 -29.91
N ARG A 16 -13.76 -20.40 -29.47
CA ARG A 16 -13.58 -21.87 -29.55
C ARG A 16 -12.25 -22.31 -28.92
N VAL A 17 -11.91 -21.76 -27.78
CA VAL A 17 -10.71 -22.14 -26.99
C VAL A 17 -11.15 -22.80 -25.70
N THR A 18 -10.32 -23.72 -25.19
CA THR A 18 -10.49 -24.25 -23.84
C THR A 18 -9.95 -23.26 -22.82
N LEU A 19 -10.73 -22.99 -21.79
CA LEU A 19 -10.35 -22.12 -20.69
C LEU A 19 -10.33 -22.91 -19.40
N THR A 20 -9.21 -22.88 -18.70
CA THR A 20 -9.10 -23.35 -17.32
C THR A 20 -8.83 -22.14 -16.42
N LEU A 21 -9.62 -21.96 -15.38
CA LEU A 21 -9.48 -20.90 -14.39
C LEU A 21 -9.28 -21.52 -13.02
N GLU A 22 -8.11 -21.29 -12.45
CA GLU A 22 -7.75 -21.69 -11.09
C GLU A 22 -7.60 -20.44 -10.21
N GLU A 23 -8.23 -20.44 -9.06
CA GLU A 23 -8.04 -19.38 -8.06
C GLU A 23 -6.87 -19.79 -7.15
N THR A 24 -5.71 -19.22 -7.39
CA THR A 24 -4.47 -19.55 -6.66
C THR A 24 -4.31 -18.76 -5.36
N MET A 25 -4.95 -17.60 -5.27
CA MET A 25 -4.89 -16.76 -4.08
C MET A 25 -6.13 -15.86 -3.97
N ARG A 26 -6.59 -15.67 -2.74
CA ARG A 26 -7.58 -14.66 -2.39
C ARG A 26 -7.08 -13.86 -1.17
N ALA A 27 -7.01 -12.55 -1.31
CA ALA A 27 -6.68 -11.65 -0.23
C ALA A 27 -7.83 -10.65 -0.01
N ALA A 28 -8.21 -10.42 1.23
CA ALA A 28 -9.13 -9.36 1.59
C ALA A 28 -8.42 -8.00 1.57
N ALA A 29 -9.19 -6.93 1.39
CA ALA A 29 -8.65 -5.59 1.62
C ALA A 29 -8.29 -5.41 3.09
N ALA A 30 -7.15 -4.76 3.35
CA ALA A 30 -6.63 -4.49 4.68
C ALA A 30 -6.64 -2.98 4.93
N PRO A 31 -7.76 -2.40 5.44
CA PRO A 31 -7.83 -0.98 5.69
C PRO A 31 -6.83 -0.58 6.77
N SER A 32 -6.11 0.52 6.54
CA SER A 32 -5.23 1.12 7.54
C SER A 32 -6.04 1.72 8.68
N ALA A 33 -5.53 1.58 9.91
CA ALA A 33 -6.18 2.13 11.09
C ALA A 33 -6.13 3.68 11.06
N THR A 34 -7.28 4.31 11.28
CA THR A 34 -7.44 5.77 11.19
C THR A 34 -6.50 6.51 12.15
N ALA A 35 -6.30 6.00 13.37
CA ALA A 35 -5.40 6.61 14.33
C ALA A 35 -3.94 6.60 13.84
N TRP A 36 -3.49 5.52 13.20
CA TRP A 36 -2.15 5.44 12.63
C TRP A 36 -2.00 6.30 11.37
N GLN A 37 -3.04 6.38 10.54
CA GLN A 37 -3.06 7.32 9.41
C GLN A 37 -2.91 8.77 9.89
N ALA A 38 -3.61 9.15 10.96
CA ALA A 38 -3.52 10.48 11.54
C ALA A 38 -2.10 10.79 12.07
N ARG A 39 -1.45 9.83 12.74
CA ARG A 39 -0.07 9.96 13.21
C ARG A 39 0.92 10.13 12.05
N TRP A 40 0.79 9.36 11.00
CA TRP A 40 1.60 9.53 9.79
C TRP A 40 1.36 10.88 9.11
N ALA A 41 0.10 11.32 9.03
CA ALA A 41 -0.22 12.63 8.47
C ALA A 41 0.45 13.76 9.29
N ALA A 42 0.40 13.68 10.61
CA ALA A 42 1.07 14.66 11.48
C ALA A 42 2.59 14.65 11.29
N ALA A 43 3.22 13.47 11.19
CA ALA A 43 4.66 13.35 10.96
C ALA A 43 5.09 13.96 9.61
N VAL A 44 4.32 13.73 8.55
CA VAL A 44 4.57 14.31 7.22
C VAL A 44 4.38 15.83 7.24
N GLN A 45 3.33 16.33 7.89
CA GLN A 45 3.04 17.75 8.01
C GLN A 45 4.10 18.50 8.84
N ALA A 46 4.68 17.87 9.85
CA ALA A 46 5.78 18.43 10.63
C ALA A 46 7.05 18.69 9.78
N LEU A 47 7.19 18.02 8.65
CA LEU A 47 8.24 18.28 7.66
C LEU A 47 7.88 19.39 6.65
N GLY A 48 6.73 20.06 6.82
CA GLY A 48 6.25 21.07 5.89
C GLY A 48 5.65 20.51 4.60
N LEU A 49 5.34 19.21 4.57
CA LEU A 49 4.81 18.53 3.40
C LEU A 49 3.29 18.32 3.51
N PRO A 50 2.54 18.36 2.40
CA PRO A 50 1.13 18.00 2.41
C PRO A 50 0.96 16.49 2.62
N ALA A 51 0.03 16.10 3.48
CA ALA A 51 -0.33 14.71 3.68
C ALA A 51 -1.43 14.29 2.71
N PHE A 52 -1.21 13.17 2.02
CA PHE A 52 -2.18 12.54 1.13
C PHE A 52 -2.44 11.11 1.56
N THR A 53 -3.65 10.63 1.31
CA THR A 53 -4.02 9.22 1.50
C THR A 53 -4.16 8.56 0.15
N LEU A 54 -3.50 7.42 -0.04
CA LEU A 54 -3.50 6.67 -1.28
C LEU A 54 -3.87 5.20 -1.01
N PRO A 55 -4.70 4.58 -1.83
CA PRO A 55 -4.88 3.14 -1.78
C PRO A 55 -3.65 2.44 -2.37
N SER A 56 -3.22 1.32 -1.76
CA SER A 56 -2.26 0.41 -2.38
C SER A 56 -2.98 -0.63 -3.22
N GLY A 57 -2.59 -0.77 -4.48
CA GLY A 57 -3.03 -1.88 -5.34
C GLY A 57 -2.16 -3.13 -5.20
N ALA A 58 -0.99 -3.01 -4.56
CA ALA A 58 -0.07 -4.11 -4.33
C ALA A 58 -0.30 -4.77 -2.96
N GLY A 59 0.09 -6.05 -2.85
CA GLY A 59 0.15 -6.73 -1.57
C GLY A 59 1.40 -6.30 -0.79
N HIS A 60 1.22 -6.12 0.53
CA HIS A 60 2.29 -5.75 1.47
C HIS A 60 2.16 -6.56 2.75
N ASP A 61 3.22 -6.67 3.52
CA ASP A 61 3.23 -7.31 4.84
C ASP A 61 2.20 -6.66 5.78
N ALA A 62 1.89 -5.38 5.59
CA ALA A 62 0.81 -4.69 6.30
C ALA A 62 -0.54 -5.40 6.20
N MET A 63 -0.81 -6.14 5.11
CA MET A 63 -2.02 -6.97 4.99
C MET A 63 -2.04 -8.12 6.00
N LYS A 64 -0.87 -8.68 6.31
CA LYS A 64 -0.75 -9.74 7.32
C LYS A 64 -0.74 -9.17 8.73
N LEU A 65 -0.07 -8.05 8.94
CA LEU A 65 -0.11 -7.34 10.22
C LEU A 65 -1.53 -6.89 10.59
N HIS A 66 -2.34 -6.51 9.59
CA HIS A 66 -3.75 -6.14 9.80
C HIS A 66 -4.58 -7.26 10.45
N GLU A 67 -4.25 -8.53 10.21
CA GLU A 67 -4.93 -9.68 10.82
C GLU A 67 -4.67 -9.77 12.35
N ALA A 68 -3.58 -9.16 12.82
CA ALA A 68 -3.11 -9.26 14.19
C ALA A 68 -3.17 -7.93 14.97
N MET A 69 -3.04 -6.79 14.30
CA MET A 69 -2.95 -5.48 14.94
C MET A 69 -3.37 -4.34 14.02
N PRO A 70 -3.74 -3.17 14.58
CA PRO A 70 -3.90 -1.94 13.82
C PRO A 70 -2.58 -1.57 13.13
N GLN A 71 -2.64 -1.22 11.85
CA GLN A 71 -1.49 -0.86 11.04
C GLN A 71 -1.79 0.33 10.12
N ALA A 72 -0.77 1.00 9.64
CA ALA A 72 -0.78 1.91 8.50
C ALA A 72 0.60 1.91 7.84
N MET A 73 0.65 2.34 6.57
CA MET A 73 1.89 2.44 5.80
C MET A 73 2.20 3.89 5.46
N LEU A 74 3.49 4.20 5.34
CA LEU A 74 3.98 5.42 4.72
C LEU A 74 4.43 5.09 3.30
N PHE A 75 3.88 5.80 2.30
CA PHE A 75 4.42 5.75 0.95
C PHE A 75 5.57 6.74 0.80
N VAL A 76 6.66 6.26 0.24
CA VAL A 76 7.79 7.10 -0.17
C VAL A 76 7.62 7.46 -1.64
N ARG A 77 7.89 8.70 -1.99
CA ARG A 77 7.80 9.17 -3.37
C ARG A 77 8.83 8.45 -4.24
N GLY A 78 8.35 7.76 -5.27
CA GLY A 78 9.17 7.06 -6.24
C GLY A 78 9.40 7.86 -7.52
N LEU A 79 10.48 7.56 -8.22
CA LEU A 79 10.74 8.01 -9.58
C LEU A 79 9.94 7.18 -10.61
N ASN A 80 10.16 7.43 -11.89
CA ASN A 80 9.52 6.68 -12.99
C ASN A 80 7.99 6.58 -12.84
N ALA A 81 7.35 7.73 -12.53
CA ALA A 81 5.91 7.85 -12.30
C ALA A 81 5.37 7.01 -11.12
N GLY A 82 6.22 6.73 -10.13
CA GLY A 82 5.85 5.96 -8.94
C GLY A 82 5.65 4.47 -9.21
N ILE A 83 6.29 3.94 -10.25
CA ILE A 83 6.24 2.50 -10.55
C ILE A 83 6.77 1.70 -9.36
N SER A 84 6.07 0.62 -9.01
CA SER A 84 6.41 -0.27 -7.91
C SER A 84 6.37 -1.74 -8.36
N HIS A 85 7.09 -2.62 -7.67
CA HIS A 85 7.22 -4.04 -8.00
C HIS A 85 7.76 -4.27 -9.42
N ASN A 86 8.70 -3.43 -9.85
CA ASN A 86 9.28 -3.43 -11.19
C ASN A 86 10.78 -3.13 -11.11
N PRO A 87 11.64 -3.70 -11.99
CA PRO A 87 13.08 -3.39 -12.01
C PRO A 87 13.43 -1.91 -12.22
N LEU A 88 12.48 -1.10 -12.72
CA LEU A 88 12.65 0.34 -12.90
C LEU A 88 12.24 1.15 -11.64
N GLU A 89 11.80 0.48 -10.58
CA GLU A 89 11.50 1.16 -9.31
C GLU A 89 12.76 1.81 -8.77
N SER A 90 12.67 3.07 -8.42
CA SER A 90 13.78 3.82 -7.84
C SER A 90 13.28 5.00 -7.00
N VAL A 91 14.12 5.47 -6.11
CA VAL A 91 13.85 6.56 -5.19
C VAL A 91 15.08 7.45 -5.10
N THR A 92 14.91 8.74 -4.81
CA THR A 92 16.05 9.63 -4.56
C THR A 92 16.54 9.53 -3.12
N ASN A 93 17.81 9.92 -2.88
CA ASN A 93 18.33 10.03 -1.51
C ASN A 93 17.52 11.04 -0.68
N ASP A 94 17.08 12.14 -1.28
CA ASP A 94 16.29 13.17 -0.61
C ASP A 94 14.91 12.62 -0.18
N ASP A 95 14.26 11.81 -1.01
CA ASP A 95 12.98 11.17 -0.66
C ASP A 95 13.16 10.11 0.44
N CYS A 96 14.29 9.38 0.43
CA CYS A 96 14.65 8.49 1.52
C CYS A 96 14.89 9.25 2.84
N ASP A 97 15.63 10.37 2.79
CA ASP A 97 15.86 11.22 3.97
C ASP A 97 14.54 11.74 4.55
N LEU A 98 13.64 12.23 3.70
CA LEU A 98 12.32 12.66 4.14
C LEU A 98 11.53 11.53 4.82
N ALA A 99 11.59 10.31 4.29
CA ALA A 99 10.93 9.15 4.89
C ALA A 99 11.53 8.81 6.27
N VAL A 100 12.86 8.83 6.40
CA VAL A 100 13.55 8.60 7.67
C VAL A 100 13.17 9.67 8.70
N ARG A 101 13.15 10.95 8.30
CA ARG A 101 12.76 12.05 9.20
C ARG A 101 11.31 11.95 9.64
N ALA A 102 10.37 11.58 8.74
CA ALA A 102 8.98 11.36 9.11
C ALA A 102 8.84 10.19 10.10
N PHE A 103 9.60 9.12 9.90
CA PHE A 103 9.61 7.97 10.80
C PHE A 103 10.21 8.34 12.17
N THR A 104 11.29 9.10 12.20
CA THR A 104 11.89 9.61 13.44
C THR A 104 10.88 10.45 14.22
N HIS A 105 10.22 11.40 13.56
CA HIS A 105 9.20 12.24 14.20
C HIS A 105 8.05 11.40 14.78
N LEU A 106 7.57 10.40 14.04
CA LEU A 106 6.54 9.49 14.54
C LEU A 106 7.00 8.73 15.79
N THR A 107 8.23 8.20 15.79
CA THR A 107 8.75 7.42 16.92
C THR A 107 8.99 8.28 18.16
N GLU A 108 9.44 9.53 18.00
CA GLU A 108 9.59 10.51 19.08
C GLU A 108 8.24 10.86 19.71
N GLN A 109 7.20 11.06 18.89
CA GLN A 109 5.85 11.29 19.40
C GLN A 109 5.31 10.08 20.17
N LEU A 110 5.53 8.87 19.66
CA LEU A 110 5.14 7.65 20.37
C LEU A 110 5.85 7.50 21.71
N ALA A 111 7.14 7.82 21.77
CA ALA A 111 7.89 7.79 23.02
C ALA A 111 7.36 8.82 24.05
N ALA A 112 6.97 10.00 23.57
CA ALA A 112 6.38 11.04 24.43
C ALA A 112 5.00 10.64 24.98
N ASP A 113 4.18 9.92 24.19
CA ASP A 113 2.86 9.42 24.62
C ASP A 113 2.95 8.34 25.71
N LEU A 114 4.11 7.71 25.88
CA LEU A 114 4.37 6.66 26.86
C LEU A 114 5.00 7.18 28.17
N SER A 115 5.36 8.46 28.20
CA SER A 115 6.03 9.13 29.36
C SER A 115 5.06 9.80 30.26
#